data_40b933cbb232d391dacea9a44bddfa41
#
_entry.id   40b933cbb232d391dacea9a44bddfa41
#
_cell.length_a   1.000
_cell.length_b   1.000
_cell.length_c   1.000
_cell.angle_alpha   90.00
_cell.angle_beta   90.00
_cell.angle_gamma   90.00
#
_symmetry.space_group_name_H-M   'P 1'
#
loop_
_entity.id
_entity.type
_entity.pdbx_description
1 polymer ?
#
loop_
_entity_poly.entity_id
_entity_poly.type
_entity_poly.pdbx_seq_one_letter_code
_entity_poly.pdbx_strand_id
1 'polypeptide(L)'
;MRKANPTSGRKTAKAKNRAAMSAQQTIPYVAMHPDGVCKLPGGLYTKTVEYEDINYSVASTEDQTAIFGGWSSFLNYFDSSLPFQLSFINRRSHSRSRYKVNIPQADDDFNSVREEFTGMLKNQIARSNNGIERSKYITFGIPAGGIVEARPRLERVEADVMGNFKRLGVPCEPMDGRARLALLHSQMHPGNREPFRFSWKDLSLIHISEPTRLRCIS
;
A
#
# COMPACT_ATOMS: atom_id res chain seq x y z
N MET A 1 -58.39 -8.31 51.45
CA MET A 1 -57.18 -7.50 51.57
C MET A 1 -56.10 -8.13 50.72
N ARG A 2 -55.84 -7.61 49.53
CA ARG A 2 -54.77 -8.04 48.61
C ARG A 2 -53.63 -7.04 48.71
N LYS A 3 -52.42 -7.48 49.13
CA LYS A 3 -51.20 -6.69 49.19
C LYS A 3 -50.59 -6.63 47.78
N ALA A 4 -50.37 -5.39 47.29
CA ALA A 4 -49.65 -5.12 46.06
C ALA A 4 -48.16 -5.30 46.25
N ASN A 5 -47.53 -6.00 45.30
CA ASN A 5 -46.07 -6.12 45.18
C ASN A 5 -45.46 -4.88 44.50
N PRO A 6 -44.35 -4.36 44.98
CA PRO A 6 -43.69 -3.22 44.31
C PRO A 6 -42.90 -3.71 43.10
N THR A 7 -43.13 -3.03 42.00
CA THR A 7 -42.45 -3.17 40.71
C THR A 7 -40.95 -2.86 40.82
N SER A 8 -40.15 -3.85 40.48
CA SER A 8 -38.69 -3.78 40.31
C SER A 8 -38.32 -2.75 39.24
N GLY A 9 -37.70 -1.65 39.66
CA GLY A 9 -37.15 -0.63 38.77
C GLY A 9 -35.96 -1.19 37.97
N ARG A 10 -36.18 -1.36 36.69
CA ARG A 10 -35.15 -1.71 35.70
C ARG A 10 -34.19 -0.54 35.53
N LYS A 11 -33.03 -0.62 36.15
CA LYS A 11 -31.91 0.34 35.93
C LYS A 11 -31.46 0.22 34.49
N THR A 12 -31.85 1.18 33.64
CA THR A 12 -31.31 1.34 32.29
C THR A 12 -29.82 1.68 32.41
N ALA A 13 -28.97 0.77 31.97
CA ALA A 13 -27.54 1.01 31.86
C ALA A 13 -27.32 2.16 30.86
N LYS A 14 -26.83 3.29 31.35
CA LYS A 14 -26.40 4.44 30.54
C LYS A 14 -25.34 3.93 29.55
N ALA A 15 -25.69 3.89 28.26
CA ALA A 15 -24.75 3.66 27.19
C ALA A 15 -23.63 4.72 27.33
N LYS A 16 -22.41 4.28 27.62
CA LYS A 16 -21.23 5.15 27.58
C LYS A 16 -21.14 5.69 26.16
N ASN A 17 -21.41 7.00 26.02
CA ASN A 17 -21.11 7.73 24.78
C ASN A 17 -19.62 7.46 24.46
N ARG A 18 -19.35 6.61 23.48
CA ARG A 18 -18.05 6.53 22.84
C ARG A 18 -17.85 7.90 22.19
N ALA A 19 -16.97 8.71 22.79
CA ALA A 19 -16.54 9.95 22.17
C ALA A 19 -16.12 9.63 20.73
N ALA A 20 -16.66 10.38 19.75
CA ALA A 20 -16.30 10.21 18.36
C ALA A 20 -14.77 10.36 18.24
N MET A 21 -14.08 9.34 17.78
CA MET A 21 -12.64 9.39 17.58
C MET A 21 -12.34 10.42 16.48
N SER A 22 -11.37 11.29 16.71
CA SER A 22 -10.89 12.19 15.65
C SER A 22 -10.26 11.40 14.52
N ALA A 23 -10.22 11.96 13.30
CA ALA A 23 -9.54 11.33 12.16
C ALA A 23 -8.08 10.93 12.49
N GLN A 24 -7.38 11.75 13.26
CA GLN A 24 -6.03 11.46 13.75
C GLN A 24 -5.95 10.22 14.65
N GLN A 25 -6.97 9.98 15.48
CA GLN A 25 -7.03 8.80 16.33
C GLN A 25 -7.39 7.52 15.58
N THR A 26 -7.95 7.68 14.36
CA THR A 26 -8.32 6.56 13.49
C THR A 26 -7.15 6.09 12.64
N ILE A 27 -6.16 6.96 12.38
CA ILE A 27 -4.97 6.60 11.61
C ILE A 27 -4.04 5.74 12.48
N PRO A 28 -3.72 4.50 12.10
CA PRO A 28 -2.96 3.57 12.92
C PRO A 28 -1.46 3.86 12.95
N TYR A 29 -0.99 4.98 12.41
CA TYR A 29 0.43 5.35 12.37
C TYR A 29 0.80 6.21 13.56
N VAL A 30 1.79 5.77 14.33
CA VAL A 30 2.37 6.55 15.44
C VAL A 30 3.50 7.45 14.93
N ALA A 31 4.37 6.91 14.07
CA ALA A 31 5.46 7.65 13.44
C ALA A 31 5.79 7.07 12.06
N MET A 32 6.17 7.94 11.12
CA MET A 32 6.69 7.57 9.80
C MET A 32 8.09 8.13 9.65
N HIS A 33 9.02 7.28 9.19
CA HIS A 33 10.43 7.67 8.95
C HIS A 33 10.69 7.83 7.45
N PRO A 34 11.69 8.63 7.05
CA PRO A 34 12.02 8.85 5.64
C PRO A 34 12.34 7.57 4.86
N ASP A 35 12.95 6.59 5.52
CA ASP A 35 13.32 5.28 4.97
C ASP A 35 12.15 4.30 4.82
N GLY A 36 10.93 4.78 5.01
CA GLY A 36 9.72 3.98 4.90
C GLY A 36 9.38 3.15 6.14
N VAL A 37 10.18 3.19 7.20
CA VAL A 37 9.83 2.52 8.45
C VAL A 37 8.69 3.26 9.13
N CYS A 38 7.62 2.55 9.44
CA CYS A 38 6.46 3.08 10.14
C CYS A 38 6.28 2.38 11.48
N LYS A 39 6.14 3.17 12.55
CA LYS A 39 5.78 2.68 13.88
C LYS A 39 4.26 2.65 14.02
N LEU A 40 3.73 1.50 14.38
CA LEU A 40 2.33 1.30 14.74
C LEU A 40 2.15 1.27 16.26
N PRO A 41 0.91 1.41 16.77
CA PRO A 41 0.61 1.15 18.18
C PRO A 41 1.06 -0.26 18.59
N GLY A 42 1.43 -0.42 19.85
CA GLY A 42 1.88 -1.73 20.37
C GLY A 42 3.35 -2.08 20.07
N GLY A 43 4.14 -1.14 19.51
CA GLY A 43 5.58 -1.37 19.27
C GLY A 43 5.87 -2.19 18.01
N LEU A 44 4.92 -2.32 17.10
CA LEU A 44 5.13 -2.94 15.79
C LEU A 44 5.74 -1.93 14.83
N TYR A 45 6.84 -2.29 14.19
CA TYR A 45 7.49 -1.51 13.13
C TYR A 45 7.30 -2.22 11.80
N THR A 46 6.94 -1.47 10.76
CA THR A 46 6.58 -2.04 9.45
C THR A 46 7.30 -1.36 8.31
N LYS A 47 7.57 -2.12 7.25
CA LYS A 47 7.94 -1.63 5.90
C LYS A 47 6.97 -2.15 4.85
N THR A 48 6.92 -1.48 3.71
CA THR A 48 6.02 -1.82 2.60
C THR A 48 6.80 -1.87 1.30
N VAL A 49 6.53 -2.88 0.49
CA VAL A 49 7.06 -3.02 -0.86
C VAL A 49 5.88 -3.01 -1.83
N GLU A 50 5.96 -2.20 -2.88
CA GLU A 50 5.05 -2.25 -4.03
C GLU A 50 5.56 -3.31 -5.00
N TYR A 51 4.65 -4.10 -5.60
CA TYR A 51 5.01 -5.13 -6.56
C TYR A 51 4.01 -5.18 -7.71
N GLU A 52 4.49 -5.64 -8.88
CA GLU A 52 3.71 -5.73 -10.08
C GLU A 52 3.07 -7.12 -10.28
N ASP A 53 2.29 -7.26 -11.35
CA ASP A 53 1.69 -8.53 -11.74
C ASP A 53 2.71 -9.42 -12.48
N ILE A 54 2.50 -10.72 -12.35
CA ILE A 54 3.10 -11.72 -13.20
C ILE A 54 2.07 -12.19 -14.24
N ASN A 55 2.50 -12.37 -15.48
CA ASN A 55 1.62 -12.81 -16.57
C ASN A 55 1.29 -14.31 -16.47
N TYR A 56 0.58 -14.69 -15.42
CA TYR A 56 0.21 -16.08 -15.15
C TYR A 56 -0.69 -16.68 -16.24
N SER A 57 -1.64 -15.90 -16.75
CA SER A 57 -2.66 -16.39 -17.70
C SER A 57 -2.14 -16.72 -19.09
N VAL A 58 -0.99 -16.15 -19.48
CA VAL A 58 -0.35 -16.41 -20.79
C VAL A 58 0.85 -17.35 -20.69
N ALA A 59 1.21 -17.77 -19.48
CA ALA A 59 2.28 -18.70 -19.23
C ALA A 59 1.89 -20.13 -19.62
N SER A 60 2.88 -20.96 -19.98
CA SER A 60 2.67 -22.40 -20.19
C SER A 60 2.21 -23.10 -18.90
N THR A 61 1.61 -24.28 -19.00
CA THR A 61 1.17 -25.04 -17.81
C THR A 61 2.32 -25.35 -16.85
N GLU A 62 3.51 -25.60 -17.40
CA GLU A 62 4.73 -25.84 -16.61
C GLU A 62 5.16 -24.58 -15.85
N ASP A 63 5.18 -23.44 -16.56
CA ASP A 63 5.50 -22.14 -15.95
C ASP A 63 4.45 -21.73 -14.91
N GLN A 64 3.17 -21.97 -15.16
CA GLN A 64 2.10 -21.72 -14.19
C GLN A 64 2.32 -22.51 -12.91
N THR A 65 2.71 -23.78 -13.04
CA THR A 65 3.03 -24.63 -11.88
C THR A 65 4.25 -24.12 -11.12
N ALA A 66 5.28 -23.70 -11.83
CA ALA A 66 6.49 -23.12 -11.24
C ALA A 66 6.19 -21.79 -10.51
N ILE A 67 5.40 -20.90 -11.13
CA ILE A 67 4.95 -19.64 -10.52
C ILE A 67 4.16 -19.92 -9.23
N PHE A 68 3.20 -20.86 -9.27
CA PHE A 68 2.40 -21.21 -8.10
C PHE A 68 3.26 -21.78 -6.96
N GLY A 69 4.19 -22.68 -7.29
CA GLY A 69 5.16 -23.24 -6.34
C GLY A 69 6.04 -22.16 -5.71
N GLY A 70 6.53 -21.23 -6.53
CA GLY A 70 7.31 -20.09 -6.09
C GLY A 70 6.54 -19.16 -5.13
N TRP A 71 5.27 -18.82 -5.46
CA TRP A 71 4.40 -18.05 -4.58
C TRP A 71 4.12 -18.77 -3.25
N SER A 72 3.85 -20.06 -3.30
CA SER A 72 3.64 -20.86 -2.10
C SER A 72 4.87 -20.85 -1.20
N SER A 73 6.05 -21.02 -1.78
CA SER A 73 7.33 -20.96 -1.06
C SER A 73 7.59 -19.56 -0.47
N PHE A 74 7.25 -18.51 -1.22
CA PHE A 74 7.37 -17.13 -0.75
C PHE A 74 6.45 -16.85 0.43
N LEU A 75 5.19 -17.26 0.37
CA LEU A 75 4.25 -17.05 1.47
C LEU A 75 4.62 -17.86 2.71
N ASN A 76 5.21 -19.04 2.55
CA ASN A 76 5.73 -19.85 3.66
C ASN A 76 6.98 -19.27 4.35
N TYR A 77 7.62 -18.25 3.75
CA TYR A 77 8.68 -17.49 4.39
C TYR A 77 8.19 -16.73 5.63
N PHE A 78 6.93 -16.29 5.61
CA PHE A 78 6.33 -15.54 6.71
C PHE A 78 5.78 -16.52 7.77
N ASP A 79 6.44 -16.56 8.88
CA ASP A 79 5.99 -17.32 10.06
C ASP A 79 5.17 -16.46 11.03
N SER A 80 4.79 -17.04 12.16
CA SER A 80 4.01 -16.35 13.20
C SER A 80 4.74 -15.17 13.85
N SER A 81 6.07 -15.09 13.72
CA SER A 81 6.89 -14.00 14.28
C SER A 81 6.99 -12.81 13.34
N LEU A 82 6.64 -12.99 12.08
CA LEU A 82 6.73 -11.99 11.01
C LEU A 82 5.35 -11.72 10.39
N PRO A 83 4.49 -10.93 11.04
CA PRO A 83 3.19 -10.59 10.50
C PRO A 83 3.34 -9.83 9.18
N PHE A 84 2.53 -10.19 8.21
CA PHE A 84 2.47 -9.51 6.92
C PHE A 84 1.03 -9.27 6.47
N GLN A 85 0.87 -8.32 5.56
CA GLN A 85 -0.41 -7.96 4.96
C GLN A 85 -0.22 -7.76 3.45
N LEU A 86 -1.05 -8.42 2.65
CA LEU A 86 -1.20 -8.13 1.22
C LEU A 86 -2.32 -7.11 1.04
N SER A 87 -2.04 -6.05 0.29
CA SER A 87 -3.01 -4.98 0.00
C SER A 87 -3.16 -4.80 -1.49
N PHE A 88 -4.41 -4.81 -1.96
CA PHE A 88 -4.79 -4.55 -3.35
C PHE A 88 -5.63 -3.29 -3.40
N ILE A 89 -5.11 -2.24 -4.03
CA ILE A 89 -5.74 -0.93 -4.04
C ILE A 89 -6.12 -0.56 -5.46
N ASN A 90 -7.41 -0.39 -5.69
CA ASN A 90 -7.93 0.08 -6.96
C ASN A 90 -8.15 1.59 -6.88
N ARG A 91 -7.52 2.33 -7.78
CA ARG A 91 -7.66 3.79 -7.89
C ARG A 91 -8.12 4.17 -9.28
N ARG A 92 -8.88 5.27 -9.38
CA ARG A 92 -9.12 5.86 -10.70
C ARG A 92 -7.81 6.42 -11.23
N SER A 93 -7.38 5.92 -12.37
CA SER A 93 -6.24 6.49 -13.09
C SER A 93 -6.66 7.82 -13.71
N HIS A 94 -6.02 8.90 -13.30
CA HIS A 94 -6.21 10.23 -13.91
C HIS A 94 -5.25 10.45 -15.07
N SER A 95 -4.31 9.56 -15.27
CA SER A 95 -3.29 9.67 -16.31
C SER A 95 -3.54 8.65 -17.42
N ARG A 96 -4.09 9.13 -18.52
CA ARG A 96 -4.05 8.43 -19.83
C ARG A 96 -2.61 8.22 -20.32
N SER A 97 -1.61 8.70 -19.58
CA SER A 97 -0.21 8.84 -19.99
C SER A 97 0.72 7.71 -19.53
N ARG A 98 0.28 6.77 -18.69
CA ARG A 98 1.19 5.72 -18.19
C ARG A 98 1.57 4.69 -19.26
N TYR A 99 0.69 4.42 -20.19
CA TYR A 99 0.99 3.54 -21.31
C TYR A 99 1.48 4.36 -22.50
N LYS A 100 2.76 4.73 -22.48
CA LYS A 100 3.42 5.29 -23.66
C LYS A 100 3.65 4.16 -24.67
N VAL A 101 2.60 3.78 -25.38
CA VAL A 101 2.78 2.96 -26.57
C VAL A 101 3.39 3.84 -27.63
N ASN A 102 4.65 3.63 -27.88
CA ASN A 102 5.37 4.26 -28.98
C ASN A 102 6.22 3.19 -29.66
N ILE A 103 5.83 2.79 -30.85
CA ILE A 103 6.64 1.90 -31.68
C ILE A 103 7.65 2.79 -32.39
N PRO A 104 8.96 2.57 -32.19
CA PRO A 104 9.98 3.41 -32.79
C PRO A 104 9.90 3.32 -34.31
N GLN A 105 10.06 4.46 -34.98
CA GLN A 105 10.21 4.50 -36.42
C GLN A 105 11.55 3.88 -36.83
N ALA A 106 11.56 3.22 -37.98
CA ALA A 106 12.77 2.66 -38.60
C ALA A 106 12.94 3.26 -39.99
N ASP A 107 14.12 3.14 -40.56
CA ASP A 107 14.44 3.59 -41.91
C ASP A 107 13.96 2.56 -42.95
N ASP A 108 12.60 2.39 -43.00
CA ASP A 108 11.92 1.50 -43.93
C ASP A 108 10.54 2.08 -44.31
N ASP A 109 9.88 1.49 -45.32
CA ASP A 109 8.58 1.94 -45.85
C ASP A 109 7.37 1.62 -44.94
N PHE A 110 7.58 1.01 -43.77
CA PHE A 110 6.51 0.54 -42.89
C PHE A 110 6.13 1.50 -41.76
N ASN A 111 6.62 2.75 -41.79
CA ASN A 111 6.34 3.72 -40.74
C ASN A 111 4.85 4.08 -40.65
N SER A 112 4.14 4.14 -41.78
CA SER A 112 2.68 4.34 -41.79
C SER A 112 1.93 3.21 -41.05
N VAL A 113 2.36 1.96 -41.25
CA VAL A 113 1.77 0.79 -40.56
C VAL A 113 2.06 0.83 -39.06
N ARG A 114 3.27 1.25 -38.66
CA ARG A 114 3.63 1.44 -37.23
C ARG A 114 2.78 2.50 -36.57
N GLU A 115 2.50 3.60 -37.27
CA GLU A 115 1.63 4.68 -36.76
C GLU A 115 0.19 4.19 -36.59
N GLU A 116 -0.36 3.50 -37.59
CA GLU A 116 -1.71 2.93 -37.53
C GLU A 116 -1.82 1.92 -36.39
N PHE A 117 -0.86 1.01 -36.26
CA PHE A 117 -0.82 0.02 -35.19
C PHE A 117 -0.68 0.67 -33.81
N THR A 118 0.16 1.70 -33.68
CA THR A 118 0.27 2.53 -32.47
C THR A 118 -1.07 3.19 -32.12
N GLY A 119 -1.77 3.72 -33.11
CA GLY A 119 -3.11 4.31 -32.96
C GLY A 119 -4.14 3.28 -32.48
N MET A 120 -4.14 2.09 -33.11
CA MET A 120 -5.01 0.98 -32.73
C MET A 120 -4.76 0.54 -31.27
N LEU A 121 -3.51 0.36 -30.86
CA LEU A 121 -3.14 0.00 -29.48
C LEU A 121 -3.56 1.07 -28.48
N LYS A 122 -3.34 2.34 -28.77
CA LYS A 122 -3.78 3.47 -27.92
C LYS A 122 -5.31 3.47 -27.75
N ASN A 123 -6.06 3.22 -28.83
CA ASN A 123 -7.51 3.11 -28.80
C ASN A 123 -7.99 1.89 -28.02
N GLN A 124 -7.31 0.75 -28.17
CA GLN A 124 -7.61 -0.47 -27.42
C GLN A 124 -7.40 -0.25 -25.91
N ILE A 125 -6.28 0.33 -25.52
CA ILE A 125 -5.98 0.68 -24.12
C ILE A 125 -7.02 1.67 -23.57
N ALA A 126 -7.41 2.67 -24.37
CA ALA A 126 -8.42 3.64 -23.96
C ALA A 126 -9.81 3.04 -23.75
N ARG A 127 -10.15 1.98 -24.50
CA ARG A 127 -11.43 1.26 -24.39
C ARG A 127 -11.44 0.19 -23.31
N SER A 128 -10.34 -0.55 -23.14
CA SER A 128 -10.23 -1.67 -22.20
C SER A 128 -9.94 -1.22 -20.76
N ASN A 129 -9.33 -0.06 -20.59
CA ASN A 129 -8.99 0.46 -19.27
C ASN A 129 -10.16 1.33 -18.76
N ASN A 130 -10.99 0.77 -17.89
CA ASN A 130 -12.09 1.49 -17.21
C ASN A 130 -11.61 2.65 -16.31
N GLY A 131 -10.39 3.14 -16.54
CA GLY A 131 -9.79 4.20 -15.73
C GLY A 131 -9.45 3.74 -14.29
N ILE A 132 -9.40 2.43 -14.06
CA ILE A 132 -9.02 1.84 -12.78
C ILE A 132 -7.62 1.28 -12.89
N GLU A 133 -6.76 1.72 -12.00
CA GLU A 133 -5.41 1.21 -11.80
C GLU A 133 -5.36 0.41 -10.50
N ARG A 134 -4.83 -0.81 -10.56
CA ARG A 134 -4.62 -1.66 -9.40
C ARG A 134 -3.17 -1.64 -9.01
N SER A 135 -2.88 -1.18 -7.79
CA SER A 135 -1.57 -1.30 -7.16
C SER A 135 -1.59 -2.40 -6.10
N LYS A 136 -0.47 -3.06 -5.93
CA LYS A 136 -0.30 -4.19 -5.01
C LYS A 136 0.85 -3.91 -4.07
N TYR A 137 0.61 -4.18 -2.81
CA TYR A 137 1.57 -3.91 -1.75
C TYR A 137 1.67 -5.11 -0.81
N ILE A 138 2.88 -5.39 -0.38
CA ILE A 138 3.13 -6.25 0.76
C ILE A 138 3.72 -5.41 1.88
N THR A 139 3.07 -5.44 3.04
CA THR A 139 3.56 -4.80 4.26
C THR A 139 3.90 -5.88 5.26
N PHE A 140 5.10 -5.84 5.78
CA PHE A 140 5.56 -6.77 6.82
C PHE A 140 6.03 -5.98 8.04
N GLY A 141 6.02 -6.63 9.19
CA GLY A 141 6.31 -5.96 10.45
C GLY A 141 7.03 -6.84 11.44
N ILE A 142 7.74 -6.19 12.36
CA ILE A 142 8.42 -6.85 13.47
C ILE A 142 8.13 -6.09 14.76
N PRO A 143 7.92 -6.77 15.88
CA PRO A 143 7.90 -6.15 17.19
C PRO A 143 9.32 -5.76 17.60
N ALA A 144 9.49 -4.53 18.13
CA ALA A 144 10.77 -4.05 18.63
C ALA A 144 10.58 -2.98 19.71
N GLY A 145 11.56 -2.87 20.60
CA GLY A 145 11.57 -1.85 21.65
C GLY A 145 11.82 -0.43 21.14
N GLY A 146 12.49 -0.29 19.98
CA GLY A 146 12.81 1.00 19.38
C GLY A 146 13.21 0.90 17.90
N ILE A 147 13.30 2.07 17.25
CA ILE A 147 13.66 2.17 15.83
C ILE A 147 15.08 1.66 15.53
N VAL A 148 16.01 1.82 16.46
CA VAL A 148 17.42 1.40 16.30
C VAL A 148 17.51 -0.12 16.18
N GLU A 149 16.69 -0.84 16.93
CA GLU A 149 16.58 -2.29 16.84
C GLU A 149 15.78 -2.74 15.61
N ALA A 150 14.68 -2.04 15.32
CA ALA A 150 13.75 -2.41 14.25
C ALA A 150 14.36 -2.27 12.85
N ARG A 151 15.08 -1.18 12.61
CA ARG A 151 15.56 -0.83 11.25
C ARG A 151 16.42 -1.93 10.61
N PRO A 152 17.53 -2.41 11.21
CA PRO A 152 18.36 -3.42 10.54
C PRO A 152 17.63 -4.75 10.33
N ARG A 153 16.72 -5.11 11.24
CA ARG A 153 15.91 -6.32 11.09
C ARG A 153 14.91 -6.18 9.94
N LEU A 154 14.24 -5.02 9.80
CA LEU A 154 13.33 -4.75 8.69
C LEU A 154 14.05 -4.66 7.34
N GLU A 155 15.26 -4.09 7.30
CA GLU A 155 16.07 -4.04 6.08
C GLU A 155 16.46 -5.43 5.60
N ARG A 156 16.77 -6.34 6.52
CA ARG A 156 17.03 -7.74 6.18
C ARG A 156 15.80 -8.42 5.60
N VAL A 157 14.63 -8.28 6.25
CA VAL A 157 13.38 -8.85 5.76
C VAL A 157 13.01 -8.25 4.39
N GLU A 158 13.22 -6.94 4.19
CA GLU A 158 13.00 -6.28 2.91
C GLU A 158 13.87 -6.90 1.81
N ALA A 159 15.16 -7.10 2.08
CA ALA A 159 16.07 -7.73 1.13
C ALA A 159 15.63 -9.17 0.77
N ASP A 160 15.19 -9.94 1.77
CA ASP A 160 14.67 -11.30 1.55
C ASP A 160 13.38 -11.28 0.72
N VAL A 161 12.45 -10.38 1.01
CA VAL A 161 11.20 -10.19 0.24
C VAL A 161 11.49 -9.79 -1.20
N MET A 162 12.37 -8.82 -1.41
CA MET A 162 12.76 -8.40 -2.76
C MET A 162 13.48 -9.52 -3.52
N GLY A 163 14.33 -10.29 -2.84
CA GLY A 163 14.98 -11.46 -3.41
C GLY A 163 14.01 -12.55 -3.86
N ASN A 164 12.94 -12.75 -3.09
CA ASN A 164 11.85 -13.68 -3.45
C ASN A 164 11.08 -13.19 -4.69
N PHE A 165 10.69 -11.90 -4.74
CA PHE A 165 10.05 -11.32 -5.92
C PHE A 165 10.92 -11.41 -7.16
N LYS A 166 12.22 -11.14 -7.05
CA LYS A 166 13.18 -11.28 -8.15
C LYS A 166 13.22 -12.71 -8.68
N ARG A 167 13.20 -13.72 -7.80
CA ARG A 167 13.15 -15.14 -8.21
C ARG A 167 11.87 -15.50 -8.95
N LEU A 168 10.76 -14.87 -8.58
CA LEU A 168 9.45 -15.00 -9.25
C LEU A 168 9.37 -14.21 -10.57
N GLY A 169 10.38 -13.40 -10.90
CA GLY A 169 10.33 -12.51 -12.06
C GLY A 169 9.35 -11.35 -11.91
N VAL A 170 8.99 -11.00 -10.67
CA VAL A 170 8.04 -9.91 -10.37
C VAL A 170 8.82 -8.64 -10.05
N PRO A 171 8.65 -7.55 -10.83
CA PRO A 171 9.20 -6.26 -10.47
C PRO A 171 8.64 -5.77 -9.13
N CYS A 172 9.51 -5.24 -8.29
CA CYS A 172 9.10 -4.72 -6.99
C CYS A 172 10.01 -3.58 -6.55
N GLU A 173 9.44 -2.64 -5.78
CA GLU A 173 10.15 -1.47 -5.26
C GLU A 173 9.79 -1.24 -3.78
N PRO A 174 10.79 -0.97 -2.90
CA PRO A 174 10.51 -0.59 -1.53
C PRO A 174 9.91 0.81 -1.48
N MET A 175 8.90 1.00 -0.65
CA MET A 175 8.28 2.30 -0.46
C MET A 175 9.00 3.10 0.61
N ASP A 176 9.44 4.30 0.27
CA ASP A 176 9.91 5.29 1.23
C ASP A 176 8.76 5.89 2.07
N GLY A 177 9.10 6.67 3.07
CA GLY A 177 8.10 7.28 3.96
C GLY A 177 7.16 8.25 3.24
N ARG A 178 7.64 8.97 2.22
CA ARG A 178 6.83 9.88 1.42
C ARG A 178 5.83 9.11 0.56
N ALA A 179 6.26 8.05 -0.10
CA ALA A 179 5.40 7.19 -0.91
C ALA A 179 4.30 6.54 -0.06
N ARG A 180 4.64 6.05 1.15
CA ARG A 180 3.65 5.51 2.09
C ARG A 180 2.64 6.55 2.57
N LEU A 181 3.08 7.79 2.86
CA LEU A 181 2.18 8.88 3.21
C LEU A 181 1.29 9.30 2.04
N ALA A 182 1.83 9.35 0.81
CA ALA A 182 1.06 9.63 -0.39
C ALA A 182 0.00 8.55 -0.66
N LEU A 183 0.35 7.28 -0.42
CA LEU A 183 -0.58 6.16 -0.51
C LEU A 183 -1.74 6.33 0.49
N LEU A 184 -1.43 6.60 1.76
CA LEU A 184 -2.43 6.85 2.79
C LEU A 184 -3.32 8.04 2.44
N HIS A 185 -2.73 9.16 2.01
CA HIS A 185 -3.47 10.33 1.57
C HIS A 185 -4.45 10.00 0.44
N SER A 186 -4.03 9.22 -0.55
CA SER A 186 -4.89 8.81 -1.67
C SER A 186 -6.08 7.95 -1.25
N GLN A 187 -5.94 7.19 -0.17
CA GLN A 187 -7.04 6.37 0.38
C GLN A 187 -8.02 7.19 1.22
N MET A 188 -7.50 8.17 1.96
CA MET A 188 -8.34 9.05 2.80
C MET A 188 -9.09 10.11 1.99
N HIS A 189 -8.61 10.42 0.78
CA HIS A 189 -9.20 11.43 -0.10
C HIS A 189 -9.59 10.83 -1.46
N PRO A 190 -10.53 9.84 -1.50
CA PRO A 190 -10.99 9.27 -2.75
C PRO A 190 -11.70 10.33 -3.59
N GLY A 191 -11.20 10.57 -4.80
CA GLY A 191 -11.76 11.57 -5.72
C GLY A 191 -11.17 12.98 -5.59
N ASN A 192 -10.32 13.24 -4.62
CA ASN A 192 -9.56 14.48 -4.58
C ASN A 192 -8.48 14.46 -5.66
N ARG A 193 -8.43 15.52 -6.47
CA ARG A 193 -7.44 15.70 -7.55
C ARG A 193 -6.22 16.48 -7.11
N GLU A 194 -6.20 16.96 -5.87
CA GLU A 194 -5.06 17.71 -5.35
C GLU A 194 -3.85 16.80 -5.20
N PRO A 195 -2.69 17.22 -5.72
CA PRO A 195 -1.45 16.45 -5.56
C PRO A 195 -1.04 16.43 -4.09
N PHE A 196 -0.58 15.30 -3.62
CA PHE A 196 0.00 15.17 -2.29
C PHE A 196 1.26 16.05 -2.18
N ARG A 197 1.19 17.11 -1.37
CA ARG A 197 2.29 18.06 -1.13
C ARG A 197 2.86 17.79 0.25
N PHE A 198 3.99 17.13 0.30
CA PHE A 198 4.71 16.85 1.54
C PHE A 198 6.21 16.87 1.29
N SER A 199 6.95 17.51 2.19
CA SER A 199 8.40 17.50 2.19
C SER A 199 8.90 17.35 3.62
N TRP A 200 9.91 16.51 3.82
CA TRP A 200 10.57 16.37 5.12
C TRP A 200 11.29 17.66 5.56
N LYS A 201 11.62 18.54 4.62
CA LYS A 201 12.29 19.82 4.88
C LYS A 201 11.33 20.85 5.47
N ASP A 202 10.03 20.73 5.22
CA ASP A 202 9.01 21.65 5.70
C ASP A 202 8.60 21.35 7.14
N LEU A 203 9.07 20.23 7.70
CA LEU A 203 8.91 19.94 9.10
C LEU A 203 9.85 20.88 9.89
N SER A 204 9.26 21.74 10.71
CA SER A 204 9.99 22.68 11.56
C SER A 204 11.09 21.94 12.35
N LEU A 205 12.27 22.53 12.44
CA LEU A 205 13.42 22.01 13.19
C LEU A 205 13.08 21.64 14.65
N ILE A 206 12.01 22.21 15.21
CA ILE A 206 11.51 21.93 16.56
C ILE A 206 10.96 20.49 16.68
N HIS A 207 10.59 19.85 15.58
CA HIS A 207 10.01 18.50 15.55
C HIS A 207 10.99 17.40 15.14
N ILE A 208 12.26 17.72 14.91
CA ILE A 208 13.27 16.73 14.49
C ILE A 208 13.64 15.76 15.62
N SER A 209 13.47 16.16 16.87
CA SER A 209 13.76 15.32 18.05
C SER A 209 12.59 14.46 18.51
N GLU A 210 11.36 14.73 18.05
CA GLU A 210 10.20 13.90 18.35
C GLU A 210 9.76 13.13 17.10
N PRO A 211 9.34 11.86 17.25
CA PRO A 211 8.72 11.13 16.13
C PRO A 211 7.54 11.96 15.65
N THR A 212 7.56 12.34 14.38
CA THR A 212 6.56 13.20 13.76
C THR A 212 5.17 12.60 14.00
N ARG A 213 4.45 13.13 14.96
CA ARG A 213 3.01 12.90 15.06
C ARG A 213 2.41 13.54 13.82
N LEU A 214 1.77 12.74 12.99
CA LEU A 214 1.01 13.21 11.83
C LEU A 214 -0.03 14.22 12.33
N ARG A 215 0.31 15.49 12.36
CA ARG A 215 -0.69 16.55 12.43
C ARG A 215 -1.26 16.65 11.03
N CYS A 216 -2.47 16.16 10.85
CA CYS A 216 -3.24 16.45 9.66
C CYS A 216 -3.38 17.96 9.55
N ILE A 217 -2.87 18.49 8.46
CA ILE A 217 -3.08 19.87 8.07
C ILE A 217 -4.55 19.97 7.70
N SER A 218 -5.22 20.85 8.39
CA SER A 218 -6.61 21.29 8.11
C SER A 218 -6.69 21.90 6.72
#